data_ffa7664ad826d3390a2a6ca3e6733b34
#
_entry.id   ffa7664ad826d3390a2a6ca3e6733b34
#
_cell.length_a   1.000
_cell.length_b   1.000
_cell.length_c   1.000
_cell.angle_alpha   90.00
_cell.angle_beta   90.00
_cell.angle_gamma   90.00
#
_symmetry.space_group_name_H-M   'P 1'
#
loop_
_entity.id
_entity.type
_entity.pdbx_description
1 polymer ?
#
loop_
_entity_poly.entity_id
_entity_poly.type
_entity_poly.pdbx_seq_one_letter_code
_entity_poly.pdbx_strand_id
1 'polypeptide(L)'
;MEFLKSLTDEELVQLYAEGENNAFDVLLVRHKKRVYTYICTTVKDSDIANDIFQDTFIKAITTIKRGKYTEKGKFSSWILRISHNLIIDYFRKEKNENTISNEEYGIDLLNNIKLYDSDLEEHTEKEKTLTNLVGLIELLPDCQKEVLKMRIFDDVSFKDIADKTEVSINTALGRMRYAVMNMKRLAKEHNIYVEF
;
A
#
# COMPACT_ATOMS: atom_id res chain seq x y z
N MET A 1 29.77 -8.46 -5.80
CA MET A 1 28.76 -7.82 -4.93
C MET A 1 28.56 -6.34 -5.27
N GLU A 2 29.61 -5.54 -5.45
CA GLU A 2 29.45 -4.11 -5.81
C GLU A 2 28.78 -3.88 -7.17
N PHE A 3 29.13 -4.70 -8.17
CA PHE A 3 28.51 -4.66 -9.49
C PHE A 3 26.99 -4.88 -9.43
N LEU A 4 26.50 -5.85 -8.64
CA LEU A 4 25.07 -6.11 -8.51
C LEU A 4 24.30 -4.92 -7.90
N LYS A 5 24.92 -4.14 -7.03
CA LYS A 5 24.29 -2.96 -6.42
C LYS A 5 24.05 -1.81 -7.42
N SER A 6 24.76 -1.76 -8.53
CA SER A 6 24.56 -0.73 -9.56
C SER A 6 23.48 -1.08 -10.58
N LEU A 7 23.00 -2.33 -10.58
CA LEU A 7 21.96 -2.80 -11.51
C LEU A 7 20.57 -2.34 -11.10
N THR A 8 19.68 -2.21 -12.08
CA THR A 8 18.26 -1.96 -11.86
C THR A 8 17.56 -3.18 -11.25
N ASP A 9 16.40 -2.98 -10.65
CA ASP A 9 15.61 -4.09 -10.09
C ASP A 9 15.23 -5.12 -11.18
N GLU A 10 14.99 -4.69 -12.41
CA GLU A 10 14.64 -5.56 -13.53
C GLU A 10 15.81 -6.47 -13.91
N GLU A 11 17.03 -5.91 -14.02
CA GLU A 11 18.25 -6.67 -14.29
C GLU A 11 18.53 -7.67 -13.17
N LEU A 12 18.33 -7.28 -11.91
CA LEU A 12 18.50 -8.16 -10.75
C LEU A 12 17.49 -9.31 -10.77
N VAL A 13 16.22 -9.04 -11.11
CA VAL A 13 15.19 -10.09 -11.24
C VAL A 13 15.57 -11.08 -12.35
N GLN A 14 16.06 -10.58 -13.48
CA GLN A 14 16.48 -11.44 -14.59
C GLN A 14 17.66 -12.33 -14.20
N LEU A 15 18.71 -11.74 -13.61
CA LEU A 15 19.88 -12.51 -13.13
C LEU A 15 19.45 -13.57 -12.09
N TYR A 16 18.53 -13.23 -11.20
CA TYR A 16 18.00 -14.19 -10.23
C TYR A 16 17.22 -15.31 -10.89
N ALA A 17 16.42 -15.02 -11.90
CA ALA A 17 15.70 -16.04 -12.68
C ALA A 17 16.67 -16.99 -13.45
N GLU A 18 17.83 -16.49 -13.87
CA GLU A 18 18.92 -17.23 -14.51
C GLU A 18 19.79 -18.03 -13.53
N GLY A 19 19.60 -17.86 -12.21
CA GLY A 19 20.24 -18.63 -11.16
C GLY A 19 21.26 -17.87 -10.29
N GLU A 20 21.51 -16.57 -10.53
CA GLU A 20 22.38 -15.75 -9.69
C GLU A 20 21.66 -15.37 -8.38
N ASN A 21 21.87 -16.18 -7.33
CA ASN A 21 21.15 -16.00 -6.07
C ASN A 21 21.47 -14.67 -5.35
N ASN A 22 22.71 -14.16 -5.49
CA ASN A 22 23.11 -12.90 -4.86
C ASN A 22 22.34 -11.69 -5.42
N ALA A 23 21.77 -11.79 -6.61
CA ALA A 23 20.93 -10.74 -7.17
C ALA A 23 19.65 -10.52 -6.34
N PHE A 24 19.07 -11.60 -5.79
CA PHE A 24 17.91 -11.48 -4.91
C PHE A 24 18.26 -10.88 -3.55
N ASP A 25 19.46 -11.13 -3.03
CA ASP A 25 19.93 -10.53 -1.77
C ASP A 25 19.99 -8.99 -1.89
N VAL A 26 20.40 -8.48 -3.06
CA VAL A 26 20.39 -7.04 -3.34
C VAL A 26 18.96 -6.50 -3.37
N LEU A 27 18.03 -7.17 -4.05
CA LEU A 27 16.61 -6.79 -4.06
C LEU A 27 16.02 -6.79 -2.65
N LEU A 28 16.30 -7.83 -1.86
CA LEU A 28 15.86 -7.93 -0.47
C LEU A 28 16.37 -6.74 0.36
N VAL A 29 17.67 -6.46 0.32
CA VAL A 29 18.27 -5.35 1.08
C VAL A 29 17.66 -4.02 0.67
N ARG A 30 17.42 -3.80 -0.62
CA ARG A 30 16.87 -2.56 -1.18
C ARG A 30 15.43 -2.31 -0.75
N HIS A 31 14.61 -3.36 -0.71
CA HIS A 31 13.17 -3.22 -0.49
C HIS A 31 12.69 -3.62 0.92
N LYS A 32 13.51 -4.33 1.73
CA LYS A 32 13.09 -4.87 3.03
C LYS A 32 12.50 -3.82 3.98
N LYS A 33 13.12 -2.65 4.09
CA LYS A 33 12.68 -1.59 5.02
C LYS A 33 11.28 -1.10 4.63
N ARG A 34 11.07 -0.81 3.35
CA ARG A 34 9.80 -0.31 2.83
C ARG A 34 8.67 -1.33 3.01
N VAL A 35 8.91 -2.59 2.62
CA VAL A 35 7.94 -3.68 2.75
C VAL A 35 7.61 -3.92 4.22
N TYR A 36 8.62 -4.00 5.08
CA TYR A 36 8.41 -4.23 6.52
C TYR A 36 7.63 -3.09 7.18
N THR A 37 7.99 -1.83 6.90
CA THR A 37 7.28 -0.66 7.43
C THR A 37 5.82 -0.69 7.00
N TYR A 38 5.53 -0.97 5.72
CA TYR A 38 4.16 -1.07 5.21
C TYR A 38 3.35 -2.14 5.96
N ILE A 39 3.92 -3.33 6.16
CA ILE A 39 3.23 -4.42 6.87
C ILE A 39 2.99 -4.03 8.34
N CYS A 40 4.02 -3.57 9.07
CA CYS A 40 3.91 -3.19 10.48
C CYS A 40 2.87 -2.10 10.73
N THR A 41 2.81 -1.08 9.86
CA THR A 41 1.84 0.01 10.01
C THR A 41 0.41 -0.46 9.77
N THR A 42 0.24 -1.54 9.00
CA THR A 42 -1.09 -2.07 8.65
C THR A 42 -1.58 -3.08 9.69
N VAL A 43 -0.74 -4.05 10.11
CA VAL A 43 -1.18 -5.11 11.04
C VAL A 43 -1.03 -4.73 12.51
N LYS A 44 -0.18 -3.75 12.84
CA LYS A 44 0.07 -3.23 14.20
C LYS A 44 0.53 -4.28 15.22
N ASP A 45 0.99 -5.43 14.75
CA ASP A 45 1.56 -6.53 15.53
C ASP A 45 2.88 -6.95 14.90
N SER A 46 3.95 -7.01 15.70
CA SER A 46 5.31 -7.25 15.20
C SER A 46 5.53 -8.70 14.76
N ASP A 47 4.90 -9.67 15.44
CA ASP A 47 5.09 -11.08 15.16
C ASP A 47 4.35 -11.44 13.87
N ILE A 48 3.12 -10.99 13.73
CA ILE A 48 2.34 -11.10 12.51
C ILE A 48 3.03 -10.38 11.34
N ALA A 49 3.60 -9.20 11.59
CA ALA A 49 4.32 -8.46 10.57
C ALA A 49 5.57 -9.21 10.08
N ASN A 50 6.30 -9.88 10.97
CA ASN A 50 7.43 -10.72 10.62
C ASN A 50 7.03 -11.92 9.76
N ASP A 51 5.93 -12.59 10.10
CA ASP A 51 5.43 -13.73 9.34
C ASP A 51 5.00 -13.31 7.92
N ILE A 52 4.20 -12.25 7.82
CA ILE A 52 3.77 -11.73 6.52
C ILE A 52 4.96 -11.24 5.69
N PHE A 53 5.97 -10.64 6.32
CA PHE A 53 7.19 -10.20 5.65
C PHE A 53 7.95 -11.39 5.05
N GLN A 54 8.16 -12.46 5.81
CA GLN A 54 8.81 -13.68 5.33
C GLN A 54 8.01 -14.30 4.17
N ASP A 55 6.70 -14.47 4.33
CA ASP A 55 5.82 -15.01 3.30
C ASP A 55 5.83 -14.17 2.01
N THR A 56 5.91 -12.84 2.14
CA THR A 56 6.01 -11.92 0.99
C THR A 56 7.23 -12.26 0.14
N PHE A 57 8.40 -12.38 0.75
CA PHE A 57 9.64 -12.66 0.00
C PHE A 57 9.72 -14.10 -0.49
N ILE A 58 9.21 -15.08 0.27
CA ILE A 58 9.09 -16.48 -0.20
C ILE A 58 8.20 -16.55 -1.44
N LYS A 59 7.08 -15.86 -1.44
CA LYS A 59 6.16 -15.80 -2.58
C LYS A 59 6.78 -15.10 -3.79
N ALA A 60 7.56 -14.04 -3.56
CA ALA A 60 8.31 -13.34 -4.60
C ALA A 60 9.35 -14.27 -5.25
N ILE A 61 10.20 -14.92 -4.45
CA ILE A 61 11.19 -15.91 -4.88
C ILE A 61 10.54 -16.98 -5.76
N THR A 62 9.48 -17.57 -5.26
CA THR A 62 8.78 -18.67 -5.95
C THR A 62 8.17 -18.20 -7.28
N THR A 63 7.64 -16.99 -7.32
CA THR A 63 7.01 -16.41 -8.53
C THR A 63 8.06 -16.12 -9.60
N ILE A 64 9.21 -15.54 -9.22
CA ILE A 64 10.31 -15.25 -10.15
C ILE A 64 10.89 -16.56 -10.69
N LYS A 65 11.22 -17.53 -9.83
CA LYS A 65 11.78 -18.83 -10.24
C LYS A 65 10.86 -19.63 -11.15
N ARG A 66 9.55 -19.45 -11.05
CA ARG A 66 8.56 -20.06 -11.94
C ARG A 66 8.36 -19.29 -13.25
N GLY A 67 9.09 -18.23 -13.51
CA GLY A 67 8.96 -17.38 -14.69
C GLY A 67 7.61 -16.64 -14.78
N LYS A 68 6.91 -16.47 -13.65
CA LYS A 68 5.60 -15.81 -13.58
C LYS A 68 5.67 -14.32 -13.23
N TYR A 69 6.86 -13.77 -13.08
CA TYR A 69 7.03 -12.33 -12.90
C TYR A 69 6.90 -11.63 -14.26
N THR A 70 5.93 -10.74 -14.39
CA THR A 70 5.61 -10.02 -15.64
C THR A 70 5.69 -8.50 -15.51
N GLU A 71 5.95 -7.99 -14.31
CA GLU A 71 5.88 -6.55 -13.98
C GLU A 71 7.20 -5.84 -14.27
N LYS A 72 7.56 -5.70 -15.55
CA LYS A 72 8.81 -5.07 -15.99
C LYS A 72 8.99 -3.68 -15.38
N GLY A 73 10.13 -3.47 -14.70
CA GLY A 73 10.50 -2.18 -14.09
C GLY A 73 9.65 -1.74 -12.90
N LYS A 74 8.77 -2.59 -12.34
CA LYS A 74 7.86 -2.25 -11.24
C LYS A 74 8.00 -3.18 -10.03
N PHE A 75 9.20 -3.68 -9.75
CA PHE A 75 9.45 -4.64 -8.67
C PHE A 75 8.95 -4.12 -7.32
N SER A 76 9.23 -2.86 -6.97
CA SER A 76 8.81 -2.25 -5.71
C SER A 76 7.28 -2.29 -5.53
N SER A 77 6.52 -1.89 -6.53
CA SER A 77 5.05 -1.93 -6.49
C SER A 77 4.50 -3.36 -6.48
N TRP A 78 5.15 -4.27 -7.18
CA TRP A 78 4.77 -5.66 -7.24
C TRP A 78 4.98 -6.39 -5.91
N ILE A 79 6.10 -6.18 -5.23
CA ILE A 79 6.38 -6.79 -3.93
C ILE A 79 5.42 -6.25 -2.84
N LEU A 80 5.08 -4.96 -2.87
CA LEU A 80 4.08 -4.37 -1.99
C LEU A 80 2.67 -4.93 -2.26
N ARG A 81 2.31 -5.23 -3.50
CA ARG A 81 1.05 -5.89 -3.83
C ARG A 81 0.97 -7.32 -3.28
N ILE A 82 2.11 -8.05 -3.30
CA ILE A 82 2.18 -9.37 -2.65
C ILE A 82 1.92 -9.24 -1.15
N SER A 83 2.61 -8.32 -0.47
CA SER A 83 2.44 -8.11 0.97
C SER A 83 1.01 -7.67 1.32
N HIS A 84 0.43 -6.77 0.52
CA HIS A 84 -0.96 -6.33 0.67
C HIS A 84 -1.95 -7.51 0.62
N ASN A 85 -1.83 -8.36 -0.40
CA ASN A 85 -2.69 -9.53 -0.54
C ASN A 85 -2.55 -10.49 0.66
N LEU A 86 -1.33 -10.69 1.18
CA LEU A 86 -1.11 -11.52 2.36
C LEU A 86 -1.72 -10.90 3.64
N ILE A 87 -1.66 -9.59 3.79
CA ILE A 87 -2.33 -8.86 4.88
C ILE A 87 -3.85 -9.06 4.81
N ILE A 88 -4.43 -8.92 3.62
CA ILE A 88 -5.87 -9.17 3.42
C ILE A 88 -6.23 -10.62 3.75
N ASP A 89 -5.43 -11.58 3.28
CA ASP A 89 -5.67 -13.00 3.57
C ASP A 89 -5.56 -13.29 5.07
N TYR A 90 -4.64 -12.62 5.78
CA TYR A 90 -4.52 -12.70 7.24
C TYR A 90 -5.80 -12.20 7.93
N PHE A 91 -6.24 -10.96 7.64
CA PHE A 91 -7.46 -10.41 8.25
C PHE A 91 -8.73 -11.19 7.86
N ARG A 92 -8.76 -11.78 6.67
CA ARG A 92 -9.86 -12.63 6.24
C ARG A 92 -9.92 -13.94 7.04
N LYS A 93 -8.77 -14.55 7.37
CA LYS A 93 -8.69 -15.72 8.23
C LYS A 93 -9.10 -15.38 9.66
N GLU A 94 -8.55 -14.32 10.23
CA GLU A 94 -8.89 -13.85 11.58
C GLU A 94 -10.39 -13.56 11.71
N LYS A 95 -10.99 -12.92 10.69
CA LYS A 95 -12.43 -12.63 10.65
C LYS A 95 -13.28 -13.90 10.53
N ASN A 96 -12.82 -14.91 9.78
CA ASN A 96 -13.53 -16.19 9.63
C ASN A 96 -13.45 -17.05 10.89
N GLU A 97 -12.42 -16.94 11.71
CA GLU A 97 -12.34 -17.55 13.02
C GLU A 97 -13.24 -16.85 14.05
N ASN A 98 -13.59 -15.58 13.82
CA ASN A 98 -14.39 -14.75 14.73
C ASN A 98 -15.82 -14.41 14.26
N THR A 99 -16.34 -14.96 13.19
CA THR A 99 -17.73 -14.87 12.70
C THR A 99 -17.84 -14.64 11.19
N ILE A 100 -18.82 -15.34 10.63
CA ILE A 100 -19.24 -15.28 9.22
C ILE A 100 -19.82 -13.89 8.89
N SER A 101 -19.25 -13.15 7.98
CA SER A 101 -20.01 -12.35 7.00
C SER A 101 -19.14 -11.75 5.90
N ASN A 102 -19.65 -11.83 4.69
CA ASN A 102 -19.15 -11.29 3.44
C ASN A 102 -18.85 -9.80 3.51
N GLU A 103 -17.68 -9.37 2.98
CA GLU A 103 -17.64 -8.13 2.21
C GLU A 103 -16.37 -8.01 1.36
N GLU A 104 -16.58 -8.22 0.11
CA GLU A 104 -15.65 -8.06 -1.00
C GLU A 104 -15.95 -6.72 -1.70
N TYR A 105 -15.66 -5.59 -1.08
CA TYR A 105 -15.71 -4.28 -1.74
C TYR A 105 -14.90 -3.24 -0.95
N GLY A 106 -13.73 -2.85 -1.44
CA GLY A 106 -12.99 -1.72 -0.88
C GLY A 106 -11.49 -1.70 -1.13
N ILE A 107 -10.95 -2.76 -1.76
CA ILE A 107 -9.50 -2.99 -1.86
C ILE A 107 -8.86 -2.28 -3.07
N ASP A 108 -9.64 -1.94 -4.09
CA ASP A 108 -9.13 -1.33 -5.33
C ASP A 108 -8.69 0.14 -5.19
N LEU A 109 -9.15 0.85 -4.17
CA LEU A 109 -8.78 2.26 -3.95
C LEU A 109 -7.38 2.44 -3.35
N LEU A 110 -6.87 1.43 -2.62
CA LEU A 110 -5.51 1.45 -2.07
C LEU A 110 -4.43 1.06 -3.10
N ASN A 111 -4.82 0.34 -4.16
CA ASN A 111 -3.91 -0.02 -5.25
C ASN A 111 -3.47 1.16 -6.11
N ASN A 112 -4.15 2.32 -6.02
CA ASN A 112 -3.83 3.54 -6.77
C ASN A 112 -2.99 4.56 -5.97
N ILE A 113 -2.74 4.32 -4.68
CA ILE A 113 -1.76 5.13 -3.95
C ILE A 113 -0.37 4.58 -4.28
N LYS A 114 0.26 5.15 -5.28
CA LYS A 114 1.68 4.91 -5.57
C LYS A 114 2.49 5.38 -4.36
N LEU A 115 2.92 4.43 -3.53
CA LEU A 115 3.90 4.70 -2.48
C LEU A 115 5.23 5.01 -3.18
N TYR A 116 5.65 6.27 -3.10
CA TYR A 116 6.82 6.83 -3.76
C TYR A 116 8.12 6.08 -3.48
N ASP A 117 8.89 5.85 -4.54
CA ASP A 117 10.33 5.66 -4.48
C ASP A 117 10.96 7.03 -4.23
N SER A 118 11.48 7.28 -3.05
CA SER A 118 12.39 8.39 -2.84
C SER A 118 13.43 8.06 -1.78
N ASP A 119 14.67 8.33 -2.17
CA ASP A 119 15.89 8.17 -1.41
C ASP A 119 15.94 9.02 -0.13
N LEU A 120 16.81 8.60 0.77
CA LEU A 120 17.00 8.95 2.18
C LEU A 120 17.31 10.43 2.53
N GLU A 121 17.19 11.38 1.61
CA GLU A 121 17.50 12.80 1.89
C GLU A 121 16.26 13.72 2.10
N GLU A 122 15.06 13.19 2.04
CA GLU A 122 13.82 13.98 1.94
C GLU A 122 12.89 13.97 3.18
N HIS A 123 13.38 13.67 4.37
CA HIS A 123 12.53 13.63 5.57
C HIS A 123 11.81 14.96 5.84
N THR A 124 12.43 16.10 5.55
CA THR A 124 11.87 17.42 5.83
C THR A 124 10.81 17.87 4.84
N GLU A 125 10.87 17.46 3.59
CA GLU A 125 9.85 17.79 2.57
C GLU A 125 8.61 16.87 2.69
N LYS A 126 8.82 15.61 3.08
CA LYS A 126 7.72 14.65 3.30
C LYS A 126 6.84 15.02 4.49
N GLU A 127 7.42 15.51 5.59
CA GLU A 127 6.64 16.01 6.72
C GLU A 127 5.82 17.24 6.33
N LYS A 128 6.38 18.15 5.52
CA LYS A 128 5.65 19.28 4.96
C LYS A 128 4.54 18.85 4.01
N THR A 129 4.80 17.87 3.15
CA THR A 129 3.79 17.34 2.22
C THR A 129 2.65 16.63 2.96
N LEU A 130 2.94 15.84 3.99
CA LEU A 130 1.92 15.21 4.84
C LEU A 130 1.10 16.27 5.59
N THR A 131 1.74 17.29 6.17
CA THR A 131 1.05 18.39 6.84
C THR A 131 0.15 19.16 5.88
N ASN A 132 0.62 19.41 4.66
CA ASN A 132 -0.16 20.07 3.61
C ASN A 132 -1.35 19.19 3.16
N LEU A 133 -1.17 17.88 3.01
CA LEU A 133 -2.25 16.95 2.66
C LEU A 133 -3.33 16.89 3.75
N VAL A 134 -2.93 16.87 5.03
CA VAL A 134 -3.87 16.94 6.16
C VAL A 134 -4.64 18.25 6.12
N GLY A 135 -3.97 19.37 5.79
CA GLY A 135 -4.62 20.67 5.59
C GLY A 135 -5.67 20.66 4.47
N LEU A 136 -5.44 19.94 3.36
CA LEU A 136 -6.41 19.81 2.27
C LEU A 136 -7.66 19.03 2.66
N ILE A 137 -7.56 18.08 3.58
CA ILE A 137 -8.71 17.34 4.09
C ILE A 137 -9.72 18.28 4.74
N GLU A 138 -9.25 19.32 5.42
CA GLU A 138 -10.13 20.31 6.09
C GLU A 138 -10.92 21.17 5.08
N LEU A 139 -10.47 21.24 3.84
CA LEU A 139 -11.17 21.94 2.75
C LEU A 139 -12.24 21.09 2.05
N LEU A 140 -12.35 19.81 2.37
CA LEU A 140 -13.39 18.94 1.82
C LEU A 140 -14.76 19.25 2.44
N PRO A 141 -15.86 19.01 1.70
CA PRO A 141 -17.21 18.98 2.28
C PRO A 141 -17.29 18.00 3.45
N ASP A 142 -18.03 18.35 4.51
CA ASP A 142 -18.05 17.60 5.77
C ASP A 142 -18.35 16.11 5.58
N CYS A 143 -19.33 15.76 4.76
CA CYS A 143 -19.67 14.36 4.51
C CYS A 143 -18.57 13.56 3.76
N GLN A 144 -17.70 14.22 3.01
CA GLN A 144 -16.56 13.60 2.35
C GLN A 144 -15.38 13.48 3.30
N LYS A 145 -15.14 14.55 4.09
CA LYS A 145 -14.11 14.61 5.14
C LYS A 145 -14.33 13.50 6.16
N GLU A 146 -15.57 13.35 6.62
CA GLU A 146 -15.94 12.34 7.62
C GLU A 146 -15.65 10.92 7.12
N VAL A 147 -16.15 10.55 5.93
CA VAL A 147 -15.92 9.23 5.34
C VAL A 147 -14.43 8.97 5.10
N LEU A 148 -13.68 9.99 4.63
CA LEU A 148 -12.25 9.89 4.38
C LEU A 148 -11.49 9.70 5.70
N LYS A 149 -11.82 10.47 6.75
CA LYS A 149 -11.17 10.33 8.08
C LYS A 149 -11.43 8.94 8.66
N MET A 150 -12.68 8.50 8.71
CA MET A 150 -13.04 7.17 9.22
C MET A 150 -12.32 6.04 8.46
N ARG A 151 -12.17 6.18 7.13
CA ARG A 151 -11.56 5.12 6.32
C ARG A 151 -10.04 5.10 6.39
N ILE A 152 -9.37 6.27 6.36
CA ILE A 152 -7.91 6.38 6.27
C ILE A 152 -7.24 6.39 7.64
N PHE A 153 -7.81 7.12 8.62
CA PHE A 153 -7.19 7.28 9.93
C PHE A 153 -7.71 6.27 10.97
N ASP A 154 -9.00 5.92 10.89
CA ASP A 154 -9.64 5.04 11.87
C ASP A 154 -9.80 3.60 11.32
N ASP A 155 -9.44 3.35 10.05
CA ASP A 155 -9.54 2.07 9.33
C ASP A 155 -10.91 1.38 9.43
N VAL A 156 -11.99 2.20 9.47
CA VAL A 156 -13.37 1.73 9.58
C VAL A 156 -13.84 1.14 8.25
N SER A 157 -14.55 0.02 8.26
CA SER A 157 -15.12 -0.58 7.05
C SER A 157 -16.19 0.31 6.41
N PHE A 158 -16.43 0.23 5.09
CA PHE A 158 -17.48 1.00 4.43
C PHE A 158 -18.89 0.66 4.93
N LYS A 159 -19.10 -0.55 5.46
CA LYS A 159 -20.34 -0.94 6.11
C LYS A 159 -20.55 -0.18 7.41
N ASP A 160 -19.52 -0.20 8.27
CA ASP A 160 -19.60 0.51 9.55
C ASP A 160 -19.64 2.04 9.35
N ILE A 161 -18.97 2.57 8.29
CA ILE A 161 -19.09 3.98 7.90
C ILE A 161 -20.54 4.27 7.48
N ALA A 162 -21.15 3.42 6.67
CA ALA A 162 -22.53 3.58 6.22
C ALA A 162 -23.48 3.57 7.40
N ASP A 163 -23.30 2.63 8.33
CA ASP A 163 -24.11 2.53 9.55
C ASP A 163 -23.93 3.75 10.47
N LYS A 164 -22.67 4.20 10.69
CA LYS A 164 -22.35 5.37 11.52
C LYS A 164 -22.85 6.70 10.94
N THR A 165 -22.85 6.81 9.61
CA THR A 165 -23.28 8.03 8.89
C THR A 165 -24.71 7.96 8.38
N GLU A 166 -25.45 6.91 8.76
CA GLU A 166 -26.85 6.66 8.41
C GLU A 166 -27.15 6.75 6.90
N VAL A 167 -26.24 6.19 6.08
CA VAL A 167 -26.39 6.17 4.63
C VAL A 167 -26.23 4.76 4.07
N SER A 168 -26.57 4.55 2.79
CA SER A 168 -26.28 3.29 2.13
C SER A 168 -24.77 3.11 1.91
N ILE A 169 -24.30 1.86 1.85
CA ILE A 169 -22.88 1.53 1.52
C ILE A 169 -22.48 2.17 0.20
N ASN A 170 -23.37 2.17 -0.81
CA ASN A 170 -23.12 2.81 -2.09
C ASN A 170 -22.95 4.34 -1.95
N THR A 171 -23.67 4.97 -1.03
CA THR A 171 -23.52 6.39 -0.72
C THR A 171 -22.18 6.67 -0.04
N ALA A 172 -21.77 5.84 0.93
CA ALA A 172 -20.46 5.94 1.58
C ALA A 172 -19.31 5.78 0.59
N LEU A 173 -19.39 4.79 -0.31
CA LEU A 173 -18.43 4.59 -1.40
C LEU A 173 -18.40 5.79 -2.37
N GLY A 174 -19.58 6.33 -2.71
CA GLY A 174 -19.69 7.54 -3.53
C GLY A 174 -19.02 8.75 -2.87
N ARG A 175 -19.28 8.98 -1.58
CA ARG A 175 -18.65 10.06 -0.81
C ARG A 175 -17.13 9.92 -0.78
N MET A 176 -16.60 8.71 -0.59
CA MET A 176 -15.15 8.44 -0.63
C MET A 176 -14.56 8.72 -2.02
N ARG A 177 -15.23 8.27 -3.10
CA ARG A 177 -14.80 8.56 -4.46
C ARG A 177 -14.70 10.06 -4.73
N TYR A 178 -15.72 10.82 -4.34
CA TYR A 178 -15.71 12.28 -4.48
C TYR A 178 -14.68 12.95 -3.58
N ALA A 179 -14.45 12.44 -2.37
CA ALA A 179 -13.39 12.92 -1.49
C ALA A 179 -12.02 12.83 -2.18
N VAL A 180 -11.68 11.66 -2.74
CA VAL A 180 -10.42 11.44 -3.47
C VAL A 180 -10.31 12.35 -4.70
N MET A 181 -11.39 12.51 -5.47
CA MET A 181 -11.40 13.41 -6.63
C MET A 181 -11.16 14.88 -6.22
N ASN A 182 -11.81 15.33 -5.16
CA ASN A 182 -11.64 16.69 -4.64
C ASN A 182 -10.24 16.89 -4.04
N MET A 183 -9.69 15.90 -3.34
CA MET A 183 -8.30 15.94 -2.86
C MET A 183 -7.31 16.11 -4.01
N LYS A 184 -7.48 15.36 -5.11
CA LYS A 184 -6.64 15.49 -6.32
C LYS A 184 -6.72 16.90 -6.92
N ARG A 185 -7.94 17.46 -7.00
CA ARG A 185 -8.15 18.82 -7.51
C ARG A 185 -7.48 19.85 -6.60
N LEU A 186 -7.71 19.79 -5.29
CA LEU A 186 -7.13 20.69 -4.30
C LEU A 186 -5.60 20.60 -4.27
N ALA A 187 -5.02 19.41 -4.33
CA ALA A 187 -3.57 19.23 -4.40
C ALA A 187 -2.99 19.95 -5.61
N LYS A 188 -3.64 19.83 -6.78
CA LYS A 188 -3.23 20.54 -8.00
C LYS A 188 -3.35 22.07 -7.86
N GLU A 189 -4.44 22.57 -7.28
CA GLU A 189 -4.70 24.00 -7.06
C GLU A 189 -3.67 24.63 -6.09
N HIS A 190 -3.24 23.84 -5.10
CA HIS A 190 -2.25 24.29 -4.11
C HIS A 190 -0.80 23.94 -4.47
N ASN A 191 -0.54 23.46 -5.69
CA ASN A 191 0.78 23.02 -6.16
C ASN A 191 1.45 21.98 -5.25
N ILE A 192 0.65 21.12 -4.62
CA ILE A 192 1.11 20.00 -3.81
C ILE A 192 1.26 18.80 -4.75
N TYR A 193 2.48 18.41 -5.04
CA TYR A 193 2.76 17.23 -5.85
C TYR A 193 2.46 15.96 -5.07
N VAL A 194 1.36 15.32 -5.41
CA VAL A 194 0.97 14.01 -4.91
C VAL A 194 0.64 13.14 -6.12
N GLU A 195 1.38 12.08 -6.34
CA GLU A 195 0.92 11.04 -7.26
C GLU A 195 -0.08 10.14 -6.52
N PHE A 196 -1.32 10.21 -6.95
CA PHE A 196 -2.41 9.38 -6.43
C PHE A 196 -2.59 8.12 -7.28
#